data_1e191d0b81fd71d7fbc1315958d0308e
#
_entry.id   1e191d0b81fd71d7fbc1315958d0308e
#
_cell.length_a   1.000
_cell.length_b   1.000
_cell.length_c   1.000
_cell.angle_alpha   90.00
_cell.angle_beta   90.00
_cell.angle_gamma   90.00
#
_symmetry.space_group_name_H-M   'P 1'
#
loop_
_entity.id
_entity.type
_entity.pdbx_description
1 polymer ?
#
loop_
_entity_poly.entity_id
_entity_poly.type
_entity_poly.pdbx_seq_one_letter_code
_entity_poly.pdbx_strand_id
1 'polypeptide(L)'
;EDNDRPEINLYINDDSFNSGDIVGRNILFIAKTTDESGINSSGIGINQDITLTMEDGSLYVLNNYYVADLDTYKSGSITFPLKNLSVGNHTATLKISDLHNNTSTQSVHFIVSSEPKLSLYNVMSYPNPAVNSTTFTFEHDRIGEALNIKLLIYDTRGNIISKELYEIDNSPKKVDDLFLALPPGKFRKGIYLFRIEVSSTLDQAKGSAIERLIINN
;
A
#
# COMPACT_ATOMS: atom_id res chain seq x y z
N GLU A 1 15.61 -32.24 14.40
CA GLU A 1 15.46 -30.92 15.07
C GLU A 1 15.59 -29.86 14.00
N ASP A 2 14.58 -29.01 13.85
CA ASP A 2 14.64 -27.86 12.98
C ASP A 2 15.40 -26.74 13.67
N ASN A 3 16.43 -26.20 13.01
CA ASN A 3 17.23 -25.09 13.50
C ASN A 3 17.23 -23.90 12.52
N ASP A 4 16.45 -24.02 11.44
CA ASP A 4 16.32 -22.95 10.47
C ASP A 4 15.45 -21.83 11.07
N ARG A 5 15.71 -20.60 10.68
CA ARG A 5 15.02 -19.42 11.21
C ARG A 5 14.18 -18.78 10.12
N PRO A 6 13.04 -18.16 10.46
CA PRO A 6 12.27 -17.43 9.49
C PRO A 6 13.08 -16.40 8.71
N GLU A 7 12.89 -16.36 7.39
CA GLU A 7 13.36 -15.27 6.56
C GLU A 7 12.38 -14.11 6.63
N ILE A 8 12.89 -12.87 6.69
CA ILE A 8 12.10 -11.65 6.82
C ILE A 8 12.55 -10.63 5.78
N ASN A 9 11.63 -10.16 4.94
CA ASN A 9 11.82 -9.04 4.04
C ASN A 9 10.89 -7.90 4.45
N LEU A 10 11.47 -6.71 4.75
CA LEU A 10 10.76 -5.55 5.26
C LEU A 10 10.66 -4.44 4.22
N TYR A 11 9.48 -3.83 4.13
CA TYR A 11 9.19 -2.72 3.22
C TYR A 11 8.32 -1.67 3.92
N ILE A 12 8.34 -0.45 3.38
CA ILE A 12 7.45 0.63 3.79
C ILE A 12 6.62 1.05 2.58
N ASN A 13 5.30 1.02 2.73
CA ASN A 13 4.28 1.36 1.75
C ASN A 13 4.16 0.34 0.61
N ASP A 14 5.24 -0.06 -0.03
CA ASP A 14 5.25 -1.06 -1.12
C ASP A 14 6.62 -1.75 -1.27
N ASP A 15 6.67 -2.73 -2.17
CA ASP A 15 7.85 -3.57 -2.44
C ASP A 15 9.00 -2.82 -3.15
N SER A 16 8.79 -1.61 -3.64
CA SER A 16 9.85 -0.79 -4.28
C SER A 16 10.69 -0.01 -3.26
N PHE A 17 10.28 -0.01 -2.00
CA PHE A 17 10.96 0.69 -0.91
C PHE A 17 12.39 0.17 -0.70
N ASN A 18 13.32 1.10 -0.53
CA ASN A 18 14.69 0.82 -0.13
C ASN A 18 14.98 1.41 1.25
N SER A 19 15.75 0.67 2.06
CA SER A 19 16.12 1.15 3.40
C SER A 19 16.84 2.49 3.31
N GLY A 20 16.31 3.51 4.02
CA GLY A 20 16.77 4.90 3.98
C GLY A 20 15.90 5.85 3.15
N ASP A 21 14.89 5.34 2.45
CA ASP A 21 13.97 6.18 1.66
C ASP A 21 13.19 7.16 2.54
N ILE A 22 12.75 8.28 1.93
CA ILE A 22 11.95 9.32 2.56
C ILE A 22 10.47 8.97 2.40
N VAL A 23 9.75 8.97 3.53
CA VAL A 23 8.32 8.63 3.60
C VAL A 23 7.52 9.74 4.29
N GLY A 24 6.19 9.65 4.25
CA GLY A 24 5.29 10.52 5.01
C GLY A 24 5.18 10.12 6.48
N ARG A 25 4.43 10.91 7.26
CA ARG A 25 4.20 10.67 8.70
C ARG A 25 3.27 9.49 8.99
N ASN A 26 2.49 9.08 7.99
CA ASN A 26 1.64 7.91 8.04
C ASN A 26 2.15 6.93 6.99
N ILE A 27 2.49 5.73 7.40
CA ILE A 27 3.08 4.70 6.54
C ILE A 27 2.42 3.35 6.77
N LEU A 28 2.61 2.48 5.81
CA LEU A 28 2.25 1.09 5.90
C LEU A 28 3.53 0.27 6.07
N PHE A 29 3.72 -0.30 7.27
CA PHE A 29 4.79 -1.28 7.49
C PHE A 29 4.37 -2.62 6.89
N ILE A 30 5.23 -3.20 6.06
CA ILE A 30 4.99 -4.48 5.37
C ILE A 30 6.14 -5.42 5.68
N ALA A 31 5.82 -6.64 6.11
CA ALA A 31 6.77 -7.73 6.22
C ALA A 31 6.29 -8.93 5.39
N LYS A 32 7.18 -9.51 4.59
CA LYS A 32 7.00 -10.81 3.95
C LYS A 32 7.90 -11.81 4.63
N THR A 33 7.34 -12.95 5.00
CA THR A 33 8.05 -13.95 5.82
C THR A 33 7.91 -15.33 5.21
N THR A 34 8.95 -16.12 5.29
CA THR A 34 8.96 -17.53 4.85
C THR A 34 9.70 -18.40 5.85
N ASP A 35 9.20 -19.61 6.08
CA ASP A 35 9.82 -20.63 6.91
C ASP A 35 9.27 -22.02 6.57
N GLU A 36 10.13 -23.03 6.46
CA GLU A 36 9.72 -24.41 6.09
C GLU A 36 8.84 -25.06 7.15
N SER A 37 9.01 -24.71 8.43
CA SER A 37 8.22 -25.21 9.56
C SER A 37 6.94 -24.40 9.79
N GLY A 38 6.83 -23.23 9.14
CA GLY A 38 5.73 -22.30 9.28
C GLY A 38 5.91 -21.28 10.40
N ILE A 39 5.23 -20.16 10.25
CA ILE A 39 5.32 -19.01 11.17
C ILE A 39 4.40 -19.19 12.37
N ASN A 40 4.91 -18.95 13.59
CA ASN A 40 4.13 -18.92 14.82
C ASN A 40 3.31 -17.63 14.92
N SER A 41 2.20 -17.58 14.18
CA SER A 41 1.29 -16.43 14.19
C SER A 41 0.39 -16.39 15.44
N SER A 42 0.28 -17.48 16.18
CA SER A 42 -0.55 -17.56 17.38
C SER A 42 0.08 -16.95 18.63
N GLY A 43 1.43 -16.75 18.63
CA GLY A 43 2.16 -16.27 19.79
C GLY A 43 2.22 -17.28 20.95
N ILE A 44 1.91 -18.57 20.69
CA ILE A 44 1.98 -19.62 21.72
C ILE A 44 3.44 -19.82 22.13
N GLY A 45 3.71 -19.63 23.43
CA GLY A 45 5.03 -19.73 24.02
C GLY A 45 5.46 -18.44 24.72
N ILE A 46 6.51 -18.52 25.52
CA ILE A 46 7.05 -17.35 26.22
C ILE A 46 7.83 -16.49 25.23
N ASN A 47 7.47 -15.22 25.08
CA ASN A 47 8.09 -14.25 24.17
C ASN A 47 8.01 -14.63 22.68
N GLN A 48 6.97 -15.37 22.27
CA GLN A 48 6.78 -15.84 20.90
C GLN A 48 5.81 -14.96 20.09
N ASP A 49 5.37 -13.85 20.64
CA ASP A 49 4.59 -12.86 19.88
C ASP A 49 5.40 -12.29 18.72
N ILE A 50 4.70 -12.05 17.62
CA ILE A 50 5.22 -11.23 16.52
C ILE A 50 5.22 -9.79 17.01
N THR A 51 6.39 -9.19 17.14
CA THR A 51 6.51 -7.83 17.69
C THR A 51 7.26 -6.90 16.77
N LEU A 52 6.74 -5.69 16.65
CA LEU A 52 7.41 -4.57 15.99
C LEU A 52 7.83 -3.56 17.06
N THR A 53 9.12 -3.26 17.14
CA THR A 53 9.69 -2.29 18.07
C THR A 53 10.24 -1.11 17.29
N MET A 54 9.87 0.11 17.68
CA MET A 54 10.42 1.35 17.15
C MET A 54 11.63 1.79 17.98
N GLU A 55 12.47 2.69 17.43
CA GLU A 55 13.65 3.23 18.11
C GLU A 55 13.33 4.00 19.41
N ASP A 56 12.10 4.53 19.56
CA ASP A 56 11.64 5.20 20.77
C ASP A 56 11.17 4.24 21.87
N GLY A 57 11.26 2.92 21.61
CA GLY A 57 10.80 1.87 22.51
C GLY A 57 9.32 1.51 22.40
N SER A 58 8.57 2.15 21.49
CA SER A 58 7.18 1.76 21.19
C SER A 58 7.14 0.33 20.69
N LEU A 59 6.26 -0.50 21.29
CA LEU A 59 6.09 -1.92 20.97
C LEU A 59 4.68 -2.20 20.49
N TYR A 60 4.58 -2.88 19.34
CA TYR A 60 3.32 -3.33 18.75
C TYR A 60 3.32 -4.86 18.65
N VAL A 61 2.23 -5.50 19.06
CA VAL A 61 2.00 -6.95 18.87
C VAL A 61 1.23 -7.16 17.58
N LEU A 62 1.81 -7.88 16.63
CA LEU A 62 1.33 -7.98 15.25
C LEU A 62 0.72 -9.35 14.90
N ASN A 63 0.50 -10.25 15.84
CA ASN A 63 -0.08 -11.58 15.58
C ASN A 63 -1.38 -11.51 14.76
N ASN A 64 -2.29 -10.59 15.10
CA ASN A 64 -3.56 -10.40 14.40
C ASN A 64 -3.43 -9.73 13.00
N TYR A 65 -2.26 -9.28 12.63
CA TYR A 65 -1.96 -8.67 11.33
C TYR A 65 -1.23 -9.63 10.38
N TYR A 66 -0.87 -10.82 10.87
CA TYR A 66 -0.27 -11.84 10.03
C TYR A 66 -1.36 -12.55 9.20
N VAL A 67 -1.13 -12.63 7.90
CA VAL A 67 -1.98 -13.34 6.94
C VAL A 67 -1.10 -14.34 6.18
N ALA A 68 -1.40 -15.64 6.33
CA ALA A 68 -0.72 -16.67 5.55
C ALA A 68 -1.06 -16.54 4.06
N ASP A 69 -0.13 -16.91 3.20
CA ASP A 69 -0.37 -16.97 1.77
C ASP A 69 -1.35 -18.10 1.42
N LEU A 70 -1.97 -18.00 0.24
CA LEU A 70 -2.95 -18.99 -0.21
C LEU A 70 -2.31 -20.39 -0.31
N ASP A 71 -3.00 -21.38 0.22
CA ASP A 71 -2.63 -22.81 0.17
C ASP A 71 -1.26 -23.16 0.77
N THR A 72 -0.70 -22.31 1.64
CA THR A 72 0.55 -22.60 2.35
C THR A 72 0.55 -22.06 3.79
N TYR A 73 1.25 -22.74 4.68
CA TYR A 73 1.56 -22.26 6.03
C TYR A 73 3.00 -21.78 6.17
N LYS A 74 3.80 -21.96 5.10
CA LYS A 74 5.24 -21.68 5.08
C LYS A 74 5.57 -20.22 4.80
N SER A 75 4.62 -19.48 4.27
CA SER A 75 4.81 -18.07 3.97
C SER A 75 3.57 -17.24 4.32
N GLY A 76 3.78 -15.95 4.48
CA GLY A 76 2.74 -15.00 4.76
C GLY A 76 3.25 -13.58 4.85
N SER A 77 2.34 -12.66 5.09
CA SER A 77 2.65 -11.24 5.18
C SER A 77 1.99 -10.57 6.38
N ILE A 78 2.63 -9.49 6.83
CA ILE A 78 2.11 -8.58 7.84
C ILE A 78 1.97 -7.23 7.17
N THR A 79 0.83 -6.58 7.37
CA THR A 79 0.59 -5.22 6.93
C THR A 79 0.05 -4.41 8.12
N PHE A 80 0.83 -3.43 8.60
CA PHE A 80 0.49 -2.67 9.79
C PHE A 80 0.62 -1.15 9.57
N PRO A 81 -0.45 -0.35 9.82
CA PRO A 81 -0.40 1.10 9.66
C PRO A 81 0.30 1.75 10.86
N LEU A 82 1.41 2.45 10.61
CA LEU A 82 2.05 3.35 11.56
C LEU A 82 1.61 4.78 11.25
N LYS A 83 1.04 5.48 12.24
CA LYS A 83 0.44 6.81 12.06
C LYS A 83 1.10 7.85 12.95
N ASN A 84 1.11 9.11 12.47
CA ASN A 84 1.58 10.28 13.21
C ASN A 84 3.04 10.19 13.66
N LEU A 85 3.89 9.54 12.87
CA LEU A 85 5.32 9.45 13.16
C LEU A 85 5.95 10.84 13.28
N SER A 86 6.93 10.99 14.16
CA SER A 86 7.72 12.22 14.27
C SER A 86 8.57 12.42 13.01
N VAL A 87 8.93 13.66 12.72
CA VAL A 87 9.85 13.96 11.62
C VAL A 87 11.26 13.55 12.04
N GLY A 88 12.00 12.92 11.11
CA GLY A 88 13.38 12.49 11.34
C GLY A 88 13.65 11.05 10.93
N ASN A 89 14.75 10.51 11.40
CA ASN A 89 15.15 9.13 11.15
C ASN A 89 14.38 8.17 12.04
N HIS A 90 13.95 7.07 11.47
CA HIS A 90 13.24 6.01 12.16
C HIS A 90 13.86 4.65 11.86
N THR A 91 13.74 3.76 12.84
CA THR A 91 14.10 2.35 12.73
C THR A 91 12.96 1.51 13.29
N ALA A 92 12.43 0.62 12.47
CA ALA A 92 11.44 -0.36 12.88
C ALA A 92 12.07 -1.75 12.85
N THR A 93 11.97 -2.49 13.96
CA THR A 93 12.57 -3.82 14.13
C THR A 93 11.47 -4.84 14.36
N LEU A 94 11.32 -5.79 13.42
CA LEU A 94 10.40 -6.91 13.52
C LEU A 94 11.11 -8.10 14.16
N LYS A 95 10.43 -8.73 15.12
CA LYS A 95 10.80 -10.05 15.68
C LYS A 95 9.69 -11.04 15.36
N ILE A 96 10.04 -12.21 14.85
CA ILE A 96 9.11 -13.30 14.50
C ILE A 96 9.77 -14.65 14.81
N SER A 97 8.94 -15.66 15.13
CA SER A 97 9.40 -17.03 15.39
C SER A 97 8.64 -18.02 14.52
N ASP A 98 9.26 -19.18 14.26
CA ASP A 98 8.63 -20.34 13.67
C ASP A 98 7.86 -21.20 14.71
N LEU A 99 7.31 -22.31 14.28
CA LEU A 99 6.60 -23.27 15.16
C LEU A 99 7.56 -24.11 16.05
N HIS A 100 8.87 -24.06 15.80
CA HIS A 100 9.90 -24.70 16.60
C HIS A 100 10.63 -23.74 17.56
N ASN A 101 10.16 -22.47 17.63
CA ASN A 101 10.71 -21.39 18.45
C ASN A 101 12.09 -20.85 17.97
N ASN A 102 12.49 -21.11 16.72
CA ASN A 102 13.62 -20.40 16.14
C ASN A 102 13.17 -18.97 15.82
N THR A 103 13.94 -17.99 16.28
CA THR A 103 13.56 -16.58 16.20
C THR A 103 14.43 -15.81 15.23
N SER A 104 13.83 -15.00 14.39
CA SER A 104 14.48 -13.99 13.55
C SER A 104 14.13 -12.58 13.96
N THR A 105 15.07 -11.68 13.74
CA THR A 105 14.88 -10.25 13.95
C THR A 105 15.46 -9.50 12.75
N GLN A 106 14.68 -8.58 12.17
CA GLN A 106 15.10 -7.77 11.03
C GLN A 106 14.70 -6.31 11.26
N SER A 107 15.57 -5.39 10.86
CA SER A 107 15.31 -3.95 10.98
C SER A 107 15.24 -3.27 9.63
N VAL A 108 14.39 -2.25 9.53
CA VAL A 108 14.28 -1.35 8.39
C VAL A 108 14.44 0.08 8.85
N HIS A 109 15.21 0.87 8.07
CA HIS A 109 15.46 2.29 8.33
C HIS A 109 14.70 3.14 7.33
N PHE A 110 14.15 4.28 7.77
CA PHE A 110 13.45 5.23 6.89
C PHE A 110 13.51 6.64 7.48
N ILE A 111 13.25 7.64 6.64
CA ILE A 111 13.27 9.06 7.03
C ILE A 111 11.86 9.62 6.88
N VAL A 112 11.28 10.12 7.97
CA VAL A 112 9.97 10.78 7.93
C VAL A 112 10.14 12.25 7.59
N SER A 113 9.49 12.71 6.50
CA SER A 113 9.47 14.11 6.07
C SER A 113 8.43 14.92 6.84
N SER A 114 8.70 16.23 7.00
CA SER A 114 7.74 17.19 7.51
C SER A 114 6.59 17.50 6.55
N GLU A 115 6.80 17.24 5.25
CA GLU A 115 5.77 17.48 4.25
C GLU A 115 4.80 16.30 4.19
N PRO A 116 3.48 16.53 4.30
CA PRO A 116 2.49 15.48 4.14
C PRO A 116 2.62 14.87 2.74
N LYS A 117 2.88 13.57 2.66
CA LYS A 117 3.00 12.84 1.41
C LYS A 117 1.88 11.80 1.31
N LEU A 118 1.31 11.67 0.13
CA LEU A 118 0.41 10.60 -0.27
C LEU A 118 0.97 9.97 -1.53
N SER A 119 1.25 8.70 -1.48
CA SER A 119 1.81 7.94 -2.61
C SER A 119 0.75 7.06 -3.24
N LEU A 120 0.73 7.00 -4.57
CA LEU A 120 -0.16 6.15 -5.36
C LEU A 120 0.66 5.06 -6.04
N TYR A 121 0.16 3.82 -6.02
CA TYR A 121 0.79 2.63 -6.56
C TYR A 121 -0.19 1.86 -7.44
N ASN A 122 0.29 1.02 -8.33
CA ASN A 122 -0.51 0.08 -9.12
C ASN A 122 -1.71 0.76 -9.81
N VAL A 123 -1.51 1.96 -10.34
CA VAL A 123 -2.55 2.75 -11.00
C VAL A 123 -2.84 2.15 -12.37
N MET A 124 -4.08 1.74 -12.60
CA MET A 124 -4.49 1.13 -13.86
C MET A 124 -5.96 1.37 -14.18
N SER A 125 -6.37 1.05 -15.40
CA SER A 125 -7.77 1.01 -15.83
C SER A 125 -8.10 -0.33 -16.46
N TYR A 126 -9.30 -0.85 -16.19
CA TYR A 126 -9.77 -2.10 -16.77
C TYR A 126 -11.28 -2.05 -17.08
N PRO A 127 -11.68 -2.48 -18.30
CA PRO A 127 -10.84 -2.88 -19.42
C PRO A 127 -10.04 -1.71 -20.02
N ASN A 128 -8.83 -2.03 -20.52
CA ASN A 128 -8.00 -1.13 -21.31
C ASN A 128 -7.27 -1.95 -22.40
N PRO A 129 -7.69 -1.92 -23.69
CA PRO A 129 -8.61 -0.96 -24.32
C PRO A 129 -10.07 -1.06 -23.83
N ALA A 130 -10.69 0.10 -23.67
CA ALA A 130 -12.08 0.25 -23.26
C ALA A 130 -13.01 0.49 -24.47
N VAL A 131 -14.29 0.08 -24.34
CA VAL A 131 -15.32 0.30 -25.37
C VAL A 131 -16.41 1.23 -24.83
N ASN A 132 -17.28 0.73 -23.96
CA ASN A 132 -18.42 1.49 -23.42
C ASN A 132 -18.16 2.11 -22.06
N SER A 133 -17.24 1.51 -21.29
CA SER A 133 -16.88 1.92 -19.94
C SER A 133 -15.52 1.37 -19.53
N THR A 134 -14.96 1.91 -18.48
CA THR A 134 -13.78 1.39 -17.79
C THR A 134 -13.85 1.73 -16.30
N THR A 135 -13.16 0.97 -15.48
CA THR A 135 -13.00 1.22 -14.05
C THR A 135 -11.53 1.50 -13.76
N PHE A 136 -11.26 2.53 -12.99
CA PHE A 136 -9.90 2.86 -12.57
C PHE A 136 -9.66 2.33 -11.18
N THR A 137 -8.42 1.86 -10.97
CA THR A 137 -7.97 1.32 -9.68
C THR A 137 -6.62 1.89 -9.33
N PHE A 138 -6.35 1.99 -8.03
CA PHE A 138 -5.03 2.33 -7.51
C PHE A 138 -4.88 1.83 -6.07
N GLU A 139 -3.64 1.68 -5.62
CA GLU A 139 -3.29 1.48 -4.21
C GLU A 139 -2.68 2.76 -3.64
N HIS A 140 -2.71 2.90 -2.32
CA HIS A 140 -2.15 4.07 -1.64
C HIS A 140 -1.70 3.72 -0.20
N ASP A 141 -0.91 4.63 0.40
CA ASP A 141 -0.33 4.49 1.74
C ASP A 141 -1.19 5.10 2.87
N ARG A 142 -2.45 5.51 2.58
CA ARG A 142 -3.35 6.22 3.50
C ARG A 142 -4.57 5.40 3.89
N ILE A 143 -4.35 4.14 4.32
CA ILE A 143 -5.43 3.22 4.68
C ILE A 143 -6.21 3.75 5.89
N GLY A 144 -7.54 3.70 5.79
CA GLY A 144 -8.46 4.12 6.83
C GLY A 144 -8.63 5.64 6.97
N GLU A 145 -8.05 6.44 6.06
CA GLU A 145 -8.27 7.88 6.01
C GLU A 145 -9.44 8.24 5.07
N ALA A 146 -10.03 9.39 5.31
CA ALA A 146 -10.98 9.97 4.36
C ALA A 146 -10.21 10.65 3.23
N LEU A 147 -10.51 10.26 1.97
CA LEU A 147 -9.83 10.71 0.77
C LEU A 147 -10.79 11.39 -0.20
N ASN A 148 -10.34 12.50 -0.77
CA ASN A 148 -10.95 13.12 -1.95
C ASN A 148 -10.16 12.71 -3.19
N ILE A 149 -10.85 12.15 -4.18
CA ILE A 149 -10.27 11.63 -5.42
C ILE A 149 -10.82 12.42 -6.60
N LYS A 150 -9.95 12.88 -7.47
CA LYS A 150 -10.30 13.54 -8.72
C LYS A 150 -9.72 12.76 -9.89
N LEU A 151 -10.59 12.24 -10.74
CA LEU A 151 -10.24 11.57 -11.99
C LEU A 151 -10.41 12.56 -13.15
N LEU A 152 -9.33 12.76 -13.90
CA LEU A 152 -9.29 13.64 -15.06
C LEU A 152 -8.91 12.83 -16.30
N ILE A 153 -9.66 12.97 -17.38
CA ILE A 153 -9.35 12.36 -18.69
C ILE A 153 -8.97 13.48 -19.67
N TYR A 154 -7.81 13.31 -20.30
CA TYR A 154 -7.26 14.25 -21.27
C TYR A 154 -7.19 13.64 -22.67
N ASP A 155 -7.42 14.45 -23.68
CA ASP A 155 -7.02 14.12 -25.06
C ASP A 155 -5.49 14.25 -25.25
N THR A 156 -5.01 13.87 -26.41
CA THR A 156 -3.57 13.95 -26.78
C THR A 156 -3.04 15.40 -26.90
N ARG A 157 -3.91 16.41 -26.89
CA ARG A 157 -3.57 17.84 -26.89
C ARG A 157 -3.52 18.44 -25.49
N GLY A 158 -3.89 17.62 -24.46
CA GLY A 158 -3.94 18.08 -23.07
C GLY A 158 -5.27 18.72 -22.64
N ASN A 159 -6.30 18.68 -23.49
CA ASN A 159 -7.63 19.19 -23.11
C ASN A 159 -8.34 18.19 -22.20
N ILE A 160 -8.99 18.70 -21.15
CA ILE A 160 -9.80 17.85 -20.25
C ILE A 160 -11.11 17.49 -20.95
N ILE A 161 -11.33 16.19 -21.15
CA ILE A 161 -12.53 15.62 -21.74
C ILE A 161 -13.56 15.23 -20.66
N SER A 162 -13.08 14.73 -19.51
CA SER A 162 -13.94 14.40 -18.37
C SER A 162 -13.25 14.71 -17.05
N LYS A 163 -14.08 15.05 -16.06
CA LYS A 163 -13.66 15.26 -14.68
C LYS A 163 -14.72 14.62 -13.78
N GLU A 164 -14.31 13.65 -12.98
CA GLU A 164 -15.17 12.98 -11.98
C GLU A 164 -14.54 13.18 -10.59
N LEU A 165 -15.41 13.27 -9.58
CA LEU A 165 -15.03 13.46 -8.17
C LEU A 165 -15.61 12.31 -7.35
N TYR A 166 -14.80 11.75 -6.47
CA TYR A 166 -15.19 10.70 -5.54
C TYR A 166 -14.71 11.05 -4.14
N GLU A 167 -15.45 10.63 -3.14
CA GLU A 167 -15.10 10.78 -1.72
C GLU A 167 -15.21 9.43 -1.06
N ILE A 168 -14.22 9.08 -0.24
CA ILE A 168 -14.16 7.80 0.50
C ILE A 168 -13.85 8.13 1.95
N ASP A 169 -14.77 7.82 2.87
CA ASP A 169 -14.62 8.17 4.30
C ASP A 169 -13.63 7.27 5.04
N ASN A 170 -13.50 6.01 4.64
CA ASN A 170 -12.60 5.01 5.25
C ASN A 170 -11.94 4.20 4.14
N SER A 171 -10.85 4.72 3.60
CA SER A 171 -10.24 4.20 2.39
C SER A 171 -9.59 2.83 2.61
N PRO A 172 -9.94 1.80 1.80
CA PRO A 172 -9.21 0.54 1.76
C PRO A 172 -7.81 0.75 1.15
N LYS A 173 -6.89 -0.19 1.34
CA LYS A 173 -5.56 -0.15 0.69
C LYS A 173 -5.65 0.02 -0.83
N LYS A 174 -6.60 -0.67 -1.45
CA LYS A 174 -6.89 -0.62 -2.88
C LYS A 174 -8.27 -0.01 -3.12
N VAL A 175 -8.31 1.04 -3.92
CA VAL A 175 -9.54 1.62 -4.48
C VAL A 175 -9.73 1.02 -5.87
N ASP A 176 -10.87 0.36 -6.15
CA ASP A 176 -11.09 -0.39 -7.39
C ASP A 176 -12.49 -0.21 -8.01
N ASP A 177 -13.20 0.84 -7.63
CA ASP A 177 -14.58 1.11 -8.04
C ASP A 177 -14.81 2.47 -8.73
N LEU A 178 -13.74 3.14 -9.21
CA LEU A 178 -13.88 4.42 -9.90
C LEU A 178 -14.38 4.21 -11.34
N PHE A 179 -15.68 4.05 -11.47
CA PHE A 179 -16.35 3.75 -12.75
C PHE A 179 -16.49 4.99 -13.64
N LEU A 180 -16.18 4.84 -14.94
CA LEU A 180 -16.41 5.86 -15.97
C LEU A 180 -17.12 5.26 -17.19
N ALA A 181 -18.29 5.82 -17.54
CA ALA A 181 -18.93 5.55 -18.81
C ALA A 181 -18.27 6.34 -19.96
N LEU A 182 -18.16 5.71 -21.13
CA LEU A 182 -17.50 6.26 -22.32
C LEU A 182 -18.51 6.42 -23.48
N PRO A 183 -19.47 7.36 -23.39
CA PRO A 183 -20.46 7.55 -24.44
C PRO A 183 -19.80 8.02 -25.75
N PRO A 184 -20.19 7.45 -26.92
CA PRO A 184 -19.56 7.70 -28.23
C PRO A 184 -19.53 9.17 -28.65
N GLY A 185 -20.47 10.00 -28.19
CA GLY A 185 -20.51 11.44 -28.49
C GLY A 185 -19.41 12.24 -27.78
N LYS A 186 -18.94 11.76 -26.63
CA LYS A 186 -17.91 12.43 -25.79
C LYS A 186 -16.53 11.81 -26.02
N PHE A 187 -16.45 10.51 -26.17
CA PHE A 187 -15.22 9.77 -26.35
C PHE A 187 -15.19 9.13 -27.75
N ARG A 188 -14.13 9.36 -28.49
CA ARG A 188 -13.87 8.75 -29.80
C ARG A 188 -12.80 7.71 -29.68
N LYS A 189 -12.72 6.78 -30.64
CA LYS A 189 -11.60 5.84 -30.75
C LYS A 189 -10.27 6.59 -30.76
N GLY A 190 -9.34 6.22 -29.85
CA GLY A 190 -8.05 6.86 -29.76
C GLY A 190 -7.35 6.63 -28.40
N ILE A 191 -6.24 7.34 -28.25
CA ILE A 191 -5.44 7.34 -27.03
C ILE A 191 -5.80 8.57 -26.20
N TYR A 192 -5.99 8.36 -24.92
CA TYR A 192 -6.22 9.36 -23.90
C TYR A 192 -5.20 9.18 -22.77
N LEU A 193 -5.03 10.19 -21.96
CA LEU A 193 -4.35 10.11 -20.69
C LEU A 193 -5.39 10.26 -19.58
N PHE A 194 -5.26 9.47 -18.52
CA PHE A 194 -6.00 9.74 -17.30
C PHE A 194 -5.06 10.12 -16.17
N ARG A 195 -5.52 11.02 -15.33
CA ARG A 195 -4.82 11.44 -14.12
C ARG A 195 -5.74 11.20 -12.93
N ILE A 196 -5.22 10.49 -11.94
CA ILE A 196 -5.84 10.38 -10.62
C ILE A 196 -5.10 11.33 -9.69
N GLU A 197 -5.82 12.27 -9.09
CA GLU A 197 -5.33 13.14 -8.02
C GLU A 197 -6.07 12.77 -6.74
N VAL A 198 -5.32 12.49 -5.67
CA VAL A 198 -5.87 12.10 -4.38
C VAL A 198 -5.38 13.07 -3.32
N SER A 199 -6.25 13.45 -2.40
CA SER A 199 -5.89 14.25 -1.24
C SER A 199 -6.53 13.68 0.02
N SER A 200 -5.72 13.60 1.10
CA SER A 200 -6.23 13.25 2.44
C SER A 200 -6.95 14.44 3.05
N THR A 201 -8.08 14.20 3.70
CA THR A 201 -8.78 15.25 4.47
C THR A 201 -8.13 15.49 5.82
N LEU A 202 -7.32 14.52 6.33
CA LEU A 202 -6.71 14.57 7.64
C LEU A 202 -5.56 15.61 7.73
N ASP A 203 -4.66 15.61 6.75
CA ASP A 203 -3.44 16.42 6.77
C ASP A 203 -3.15 17.16 5.46
N GLN A 204 -4.10 17.14 4.50
CA GLN A 204 -4.01 17.74 3.18
C GLN A 204 -2.87 17.17 2.30
N ALA A 205 -2.32 16.00 2.66
CA ALA A 205 -1.37 15.27 1.82
C ALA A 205 -1.97 15.03 0.43
N LYS A 206 -1.16 15.19 -0.62
CA LYS A 206 -1.59 15.02 -2.00
C LYS A 206 -0.70 14.03 -2.74
N GLY A 207 -1.33 13.23 -3.58
CA GLY A 207 -0.65 12.35 -4.52
C GLY A 207 -1.31 12.42 -5.89
N SER A 208 -0.56 12.13 -6.93
CA SER A 208 -1.13 12.02 -8.27
C SER A 208 -0.35 11.04 -9.14
N ALA A 209 -1.04 10.39 -10.06
CA ALA A 209 -0.44 9.56 -11.08
C ALA A 209 -1.14 9.77 -12.42
N ILE A 210 -0.41 9.56 -13.52
CA ILE A 210 -0.90 9.70 -14.89
C ILE A 210 -0.59 8.41 -15.63
N GLU A 211 -1.62 7.85 -16.30
CA GLU A 211 -1.52 6.64 -17.09
C GLU A 211 -2.27 6.76 -18.40
N ARG A 212 -2.07 5.78 -19.30
CA ARG A 212 -2.67 5.76 -20.63
C ARG A 212 -4.00 4.98 -20.64
N LEU A 213 -5.01 5.56 -21.25
CA LEU A 213 -6.29 4.93 -21.57
C LEU A 213 -6.46 4.82 -23.09
N ILE A 214 -6.75 3.63 -23.58
CA ILE A 214 -7.06 3.37 -24.98
C ILE A 214 -8.57 3.16 -25.08
N ILE A 215 -9.23 3.90 -25.97
CA ILE A 215 -10.67 3.78 -26.25
C ILE A 215 -10.84 3.22 -27.65
N ASN A 216 -11.67 2.19 -27.76
CA ASN A 216 -11.93 1.47 -29.01
C ASN A 216 -13.43 1.43 -29.33
N ASN A 217 -14.09 2.60 -29.23
CA ASN A 217 -15.50 2.80 -29.59
C ASN A 217 -15.70 2.78 -31.11
#